data_9fbc4e1a6db5008b73b26d94c404be29
#
_entry.id   9fbc4e1a6db5008b73b26d94c404be29
#
_cell.length_a   1.000
_cell.length_b   1.000
_cell.length_c   1.000
_cell.angle_alpha   90.00
_cell.angle_beta   90.00
_cell.angle_gamma   90.00
#
_symmetry.space_group_name_H-M   'P 1'
#
loop_
_entity.id
_entity.type
_entity.pdbx_description
1 polymer ?
#
loop_
_entity_poly.entity_id
_entity_poly.type
_entity_poly.pdbx_seq_one_letter_code
_entity_poly.pdbx_strand_id
1 'polypeptide(L)'
;MPAEANQVIENIKLIPGGEELVNKAILSLNRSAEDAVKEATPIFKNAIRNMSIADAGKILFGPDSAATAYLRQTTYQELKTAFAPKVRASLDKPLVAGVSTNETWNTLSDAYNKVANTMVAKIAGLKPVNISLEEYATQKALDALFVKVAEEEKAIRTDPVARINEILKRVFGQLDKK
;
A
#
# COMPACT_ATOMS: atom_id res chain seq x y z
N MET A 1 0.86 3.70 -10.11
CA MET A 1 0.47 5.10 -10.31
C MET A 1 -1.05 5.19 -10.33
N PRO A 2 -1.68 6.31 -9.89
CA PRO A 2 -3.13 6.53 -10.00
C PRO A 2 -3.58 6.38 -11.45
N ALA A 3 -4.79 5.86 -11.69
CA ALA A 3 -5.30 5.68 -13.04
C ALA A 3 -5.38 7.01 -13.80
N GLU A 4 -5.71 8.08 -13.09
CA GLU A 4 -5.77 9.45 -13.60
C GLU A 4 -4.40 9.99 -14.03
N ALA A 5 -3.33 9.42 -13.48
CA ALA A 5 -1.96 9.80 -13.82
C ALA A 5 -1.43 9.12 -15.10
N ASN A 6 -2.09 8.08 -15.59
CA ASN A 6 -1.59 7.30 -16.74
C ASN A 6 -1.34 8.20 -17.96
N GLN A 7 -2.26 9.10 -18.23
CA GLN A 7 -2.14 10.02 -19.38
C GLN A 7 -0.96 11.00 -19.23
N VAL A 8 -0.72 11.45 -17.99
CA VAL A 8 0.44 12.32 -17.65
C VAL A 8 1.74 11.53 -17.81
N ILE A 9 1.78 10.30 -17.33
CA ILE A 9 2.94 9.40 -17.40
C ILE A 9 3.30 9.09 -18.85
N GLU A 10 2.31 8.74 -19.67
CA GLU A 10 2.55 8.49 -21.11
C GLU A 10 3.13 9.72 -21.80
N ASN A 11 2.65 10.92 -21.47
CA ASN A 11 3.21 12.17 -22.02
C ASN A 11 4.64 12.43 -21.53
N ILE A 12 4.96 12.10 -20.27
CA ILE A 12 6.33 12.21 -19.74
C ILE A 12 7.29 11.27 -20.47
N LYS A 13 6.87 10.06 -20.79
CA LYS A 13 7.70 9.09 -21.53
C LYS A 13 8.08 9.56 -22.93
N LEU A 14 7.31 10.46 -23.51
CA LEU A 14 7.59 11.02 -24.86
C LEU A 14 8.71 12.07 -24.87
N ILE A 15 9.11 12.61 -23.71
CA ILE A 15 10.21 13.57 -23.62
C ILE A 15 11.55 12.87 -23.40
N PRO A 16 12.67 13.41 -23.89
CA PRO A 16 14.00 12.86 -23.63
C PRO A 16 14.27 12.69 -22.13
N GLY A 17 14.63 11.47 -21.70
CA GLY A 17 14.86 11.13 -20.29
C GLY A 17 13.59 10.87 -19.46
N GLY A 18 12.40 11.04 -20.03
CA GLY A 18 11.12 10.89 -19.32
C GLY A 18 10.87 9.47 -18.83
N GLU A 19 11.22 8.46 -19.60
CA GLU A 19 11.10 7.06 -19.19
C GLU A 19 11.98 6.75 -17.97
N GLU A 20 13.22 7.24 -17.95
CA GLU A 20 14.11 7.08 -16.81
C GLU A 20 13.55 7.77 -15.55
N LEU A 21 12.97 8.95 -15.70
CA LEU A 21 12.32 9.68 -14.61
C LEU A 21 11.15 8.90 -14.03
N VAL A 22 10.28 8.33 -14.89
CA VAL A 22 9.15 7.48 -14.46
C VAL A 22 9.65 6.24 -13.71
N ASN A 23 10.68 5.56 -14.22
CA ASN A 23 11.25 4.38 -13.57
C ASN A 23 11.86 4.71 -12.20
N LYS A 24 12.56 5.83 -12.08
CA LYS A 24 13.08 6.31 -10.79
C LYS A 24 11.96 6.65 -9.80
N ALA A 25 10.88 7.25 -10.26
CA ALA A 25 9.71 7.54 -9.44
C ALA A 25 9.04 6.25 -8.94
N ILE A 26 8.87 5.23 -9.81
CA ILE A 26 8.35 3.92 -9.42
C ILE A 26 9.26 3.25 -8.38
N LEU A 27 10.57 3.28 -8.57
CA LEU A 27 11.54 2.74 -7.62
C LEU A 27 11.46 3.46 -6.27
N SER A 28 11.32 4.79 -6.27
CA SER A 28 11.14 5.59 -5.06
C SER A 28 9.87 5.20 -4.31
N LEU A 29 8.75 5.01 -5.03
CA LEU A 29 7.49 4.52 -4.45
C LEU A 29 7.64 3.14 -3.80
N ASN A 30 8.29 2.20 -4.47
CA ASN A 30 8.50 0.85 -3.93
C ASN A 30 9.37 0.88 -2.67
N ARG A 31 10.48 1.63 -2.68
CA ARG A 31 11.34 1.81 -1.50
C ARG A 31 10.62 2.48 -0.34
N SER A 32 9.75 3.45 -0.64
CA SER A 32 8.95 4.10 0.40
C SER A 32 7.99 3.13 1.09
N ALA A 33 7.41 2.21 0.33
CA ALA A 33 6.56 1.16 0.85
C ALA A 33 7.35 0.16 1.73
N GLU A 34 8.54 -0.26 1.30
CA GLU A 34 9.42 -1.16 2.05
C GLU A 34 9.86 -0.54 3.40
N ASP A 35 10.19 0.75 3.41
CA ASP A 35 10.56 1.45 4.64
C ASP A 35 9.37 1.59 5.60
N ALA A 36 8.18 1.87 5.06
CA ALA A 36 6.97 2.04 5.86
C ALA A 36 6.49 0.73 6.50
N VAL A 37 6.63 -0.42 5.83
CA VAL A 37 6.19 -1.74 6.32
C VAL A 37 6.84 -2.12 7.65
N LYS A 38 8.03 -1.63 7.96
CA LYS A 38 8.70 -1.87 9.25
C LYS A 38 7.87 -1.39 10.44
N GLU A 39 7.06 -0.36 10.25
CA GLU A 39 6.15 0.18 11.29
C GLU A 39 4.95 -0.75 11.58
N ALA A 40 4.64 -1.70 10.72
CA ALA A 40 3.48 -2.58 10.90
C ALA A 40 3.65 -3.58 12.05
N THR A 41 4.86 -4.05 12.31
CA THR A 41 5.12 -5.09 13.32
C THR A 41 4.63 -4.72 14.73
N PRO A 42 4.98 -3.56 15.31
CA PRO A 42 4.49 -3.20 16.65
C PRO A 42 2.97 -3.00 16.66
N ILE A 43 2.36 -2.47 15.60
CA ILE A 43 0.93 -2.24 15.49
C ILE A 43 0.18 -3.58 15.46
N PHE A 44 0.60 -4.53 14.63
CA PHE A 44 0.02 -5.86 14.59
C PHE A 44 0.18 -6.62 15.93
N LYS A 45 1.36 -6.54 16.55
CA LYS A 45 1.56 -7.14 17.88
C LYS A 45 0.59 -6.60 18.91
N ASN A 46 0.35 -5.29 18.90
CA ASN A 46 -0.60 -4.66 19.80
C ASN A 46 -2.04 -5.13 19.54
N ALA A 47 -2.47 -5.15 18.28
CA ALA A 47 -3.79 -5.65 17.89
C ALA A 47 -4.01 -7.12 18.32
N ILE A 48 -3.00 -7.98 18.13
CA ILE A 48 -3.06 -9.40 18.53
C ILE A 48 -3.13 -9.54 20.05
N ARG A 49 -2.38 -8.76 20.83
CA ARG A 49 -2.42 -8.78 22.29
C ARG A 49 -3.76 -8.36 22.86
N ASN A 50 -4.44 -7.44 22.20
CA ASN A 50 -5.75 -6.93 22.59
C ASN A 50 -6.92 -7.74 22.02
N MET A 51 -6.64 -8.81 21.27
CA MET A 51 -7.64 -9.70 20.70
C MET A 51 -8.38 -10.48 21.79
N SER A 52 -9.71 -10.53 21.71
CA SER A 52 -10.50 -11.36 22.60
C SER A 52 -10.43 -12.86 22.23
N ILE A 53 -10.70 -13.75 23.18
CA ILE A 53 -10.79 -15.19 22.92
C ILE A 53 -11.90 -15.49 21.90
N ALA A 54 -13.01 -14.75 21.94
CA ALA A 54 -14.10 -14.90 20.98
C ALA A 54 -13.66 -14.54 19.55
N ASP A 55 -12.85 -13.48 19.38
CA ASP A 55 -12.31 -13.10 18.07
C ASP A 55 -11.29 -14.14 17.58
N ALA A 56 -10.44 -14.65 18.46
CA ALA A 56 -9.51 -15.72 18.12
C ALA A 56 -10.24 -16.98 17.60
N GLY A 57 -11.36 -17.35 18.23
CA GLY A 57 -12.22 -18.44 17.76
C GLY A 57 -12.84 -18.18 16.39
N LYS A 58 -13.39 -16.97 16.16
CA LYS A 58 -13.93 -16.57 14.86
C LYS A 58 -12.85 -16.57 13.75
N ILE A 59 -11.64 -16.16 14.09
CA ILE A 59 -10.51 -16.20 13.17
C ILE A 59 -10.15 -17.65 12.84
N LEU A 60 -9.94 -18.50 13.82
CA LEU A 60 -9.50 -19.87 13.60
C LEU A 60 -10.47 -20.66 12.72
N PHE A 61 -11.77 -20.59 13.03
CA PHE A 61 -12.81 -21.33 12.30
C PHE A 61 -13.47 -20.54 11.17
N GLY A 62 -12.97 -19.34 10.87
CA GLY A 62 -13.43 -18.48 9.79
C GLY A 62 -12.80 -18.82 8.45
N PRO A 63 -13.09 -18.00 7.40
CA PRO A 63 -12.52 -18.15 6.06
C PRO A 63 -11.00 -17.95 6.05
N ASP A 64 -10.36 -18.32 4.93
CA ASP A 64 -8.89 -18.29 4.75
C ASP A 64 -8.23 -16.93 4.96
N SER A 65 -8.99 -15.85 4.99
CA SER A 65 -8.52 -14.49 5.22
C SER A 65 -9.08 -13.84 6.49
N ALA A 66 -9.57 -14.64 7.46
CA ALA A 66 -10.23 -14.11 8.65
C ALA A 66 -9.27 -13.31 9.57
N ALA A 67 -8.03 -13.77 9.75
CA ALA A 67 -7.03 -13.03 10.52
C ALA A 67 -6.62 -11.73 9.79
N THR A 68 -6.44 -11.79 8.49
CA THR A 68 -6.14 -10.62 7.65
C THR A 68 -7.26 -9.58 7.74
N ALA A 69 -8.52 -10.00 7.63
CA ALA A 69 -9.67 -9.13 7.76
C ALA A 69 -9.75 -8.46 9.13
N TYR A 70 -9.53 -9.22 10.20
CA TYR A 70 -9.46 -8.70 11.57
C TYR A 70 -8.34 -7.67 11.72
N LEU A 71 -7.13 -7.98 11.29
CA LEU A 71 -5.99 -7.06 11.37
C LEU A 71 -6.25 -5.80 10.54
N ARG A 72 -6.79 -5.94 9.33
CA ARG A 72 -7.13 -4.79 8.49
C ARG A 72 -8.16 -3.89 9.19
N GLN A 73 -9.21 -4.46 9.72
CA GLN A 73 -10.25 -3.69 10.41
C GLN A 73 -9.73 -2.96 11.65
N THR A 74 -8.88 -3.59 12.43
CA THR A 74 -8.43 -3.05 13.73
C THR A 74 -7.23 -2.13 13.62
N THR A 75 -6.41 -2.25 12.57
CA THR A 75 -5.11 -1.55 12.49
C THR A 75 -4.97 -0.60 11.31
N TYR A 76 -5.88 -0.61 10.33
CA TYR A 76 -5.71 0.15 9.08
C TYR A 76 -5.45 1.64 9.30
N GLN A 77 -6.20 2.28 10.20
CA GLN A 77 -6.05 3.72 10.44
C GLN A 77 -4.73 4.05 11.15
N GLU A 78 -4.31 3.23 12.11
CA GLU A 78 -3.04 3.39 12.81
C GLU A 78 -1.86 3.17 11.85
N LEU A 79 -1.94 2.13 11.03
CA LEU A 79 -0.96 1.89 9.96
C LEU A 79 -0.89 3.05 8.96
N LYS A 80 -2.03 3.59 8.53
CA LYS A 80 -2.07 4.75 7.62
C LYS A 80 -1.33 5.94 8.23
N THR A 81 -1.55 6.20 9.50
CA THR A 81 -0.89 7.29 10.24
C THR A 81 0.62 7.06 10.39
N ALA A 82 1.04 5.82 10.64
CA ALA A 82 2.45 5.47 10.80
C ALA A 82 3.22 5.46 9.46
N PHE A 83 2.56 5.03 8.37
CA PHE A 83 3.19 4.92 7.04
C PHE A 83 3.36 6.27 6.35
N ALA A 84 2.37 7.16 6.44
CA ALA A 84 2.36 8.43 5.71
C ALA A 84 3.66 9.24 5.87
N PRO A 85 4.21 9.47 7.09
CA PRO A 85 5.46 10.23 7.23
C PRO A 85 6.68 9.52 6.63
N LYS A 86 6.72 8.19 6.64
CA LYS A 86 7.81 7.39 6.03
C LYS A 86 7.76 7.47 4.52
N VAL A 87 6.56 7.31 3.96
CA VAL A 87 6.31 7.46 2.53
C VAL A 87 6.69 8.87 2.07
N ARG A 88 6.23 9.91 2.76
CA ARG A 88 6.58 11.30 2.47
C ARG A 88 8.09 11.50 2.46
N ALA A 89 8.77 11.12 3.54
CA ALA A 89 10.22 11.29 3.67
C ALA A 89 11.00 10.60 2.55
N SER A 90 10.49 9.49 2.02
CA SER A 90 11.11 8.79 0.89
C SER A 90 10.83 9.49 -0.44
N LEU A 91 9.59 9.98 -0.65
CA LEU A 91 9.19 10.69 -1.86
C LEU A 91 9.82 12.08 -1.98
N ASP A 92 10.21 12.68 -0.86
CA ASP A 92 10.87 14.00 -0.80
C ASP A 92 12.39 13.92 -1.04
N LYS A 93 12.97 12.71 -1.09
CA LYS A 93 14.39 12.55 -1.43
C LYS A 93 14.65 12.98 -2.87
N PRO A 94 15.71 13.78 -3.13
CA PRO A 94 16.09 14.18 -4.48
C PRO A 94 16.39 12.96 -5.37
N LEU A 95 15.84 12.92 -6.58
CA LEU A 95 16.08 11.85 -7.55
C LEU A 95 17.02 12.28 -8.68
N VAL A 96 16.69 13.39 -9.35
CA VAL A 96 17.41 13.89 -10.51
C VAL A 96 17.47 15.41 -10.44
N ALA A 97 18.63 16.00 -10.69
CA ALA A 97 18.84 17.47 -10.69
C ALA A 97 18.35 18.18 -9.41
N GLY A 98 18.33 17.47 -8.26
CA GLY A 98 17.88 18.02 -6.99
C GLY A 98 16.37 18.05 -6.80
N VAL A 99 15.57 17.55 -7.77
CA VAL A 99 14.11 17.55 -7.71
C VAL A 99 13.62 16.20 -7.15
N SER A 100 12.68 16.23 -6.22
CA SER A 100 12.09 15.03 -5.62
C SER A 100 10.92 14.47 -6.44
N THR A 101 10.50 13.23 -6.11
CA THR A 101 9.33 12.61 -6.73
C THR A 101 8.06 13.41 -6.42
N ASN A 102 7.92 13.91 -5.19
CA ASN A 102 6.77 14.71 -4.78
C ASN A 102 6.69 16.05 -5.52
N GLU A 103 7.82 16.78 -5.63
CA GLU A 103 7.86 18.04 -6.38
C GLU A 103 7.51 17.85 -7.86
N THR A 104 8.06 16.79 -8.48
CA THR A 104 7.73 16.45 -9.88
C THR A 104 6.25 16.17 -10.03
N TRP A 105 5.67 15.35 -9.14
CA TRP A 105 4.25 15.03 -9.16
C TRP A 105 3.37 16.27 -9.01
N ASN A 106 3.66 17.11 -8.02
CA ASN A 106 2.89 18.32 -7.75
C ASN A 106 2.93 19.27 -8.95
N THR A 107 4.11 19.50 -9.52
CA THR A 107 4.27 20.36 -10.70
C THR A 107 3.44 19.84 -11.89
N LEU A 108 3.47 18.53 -12.14
CA LEU A 108 2.75 17.90 -13.25
C LEU A 108 1.25 17.88 -13.01
N SER A 109 0.81 17.53 -11.80
CA SER A 109 -0.62 17.50 -11.45
C SER A 109 -1.23 18.90 -11.48
N ASP A 110 -0.51 19.92 -11.03
CA ASP A 110 -0.96 21.31 -11.10
C ASP A 110 -1.09 21.79 -12.55
N ALA A 111 -0.11 21.49 -13.39
CA ALA A 111 -0.16 21.82 -14.81
C ALA A 111 -1.34 21.11 -15.51
N TYR A 112 -1.52 19.82 -15.24
CA TYR A 112 -2.64 19.04 -15.75
C TYR A 112 -3.99 19.59 -15.26
N ASN A 113 -4.12 19.90 -13.98
CA ASN A 113 -5.36 20.41 -13.38
C ASN A 113 -5.77 21.77 -13.93
N LYS A 114 -4.81 22.64 -14.31
CA LYS A 114 -5.12 23.90 -15.02
C LYS A 114 -5.86 23.62 -16.32
N VAL A 115 -5.45 22.59 -17.07
CA VAL A 115 -6.11 22.19 -18.33
C VAL A 115 -7.43 21.46 -18.02
N ALA A 116 -7.43 20.47 -17.13
CA ALA A 116 -8.59 19.63 -16.81
C ALA A 116 -9.78 20.44 -16.23
N ASN A 117 -9.50 21.58 -15.61
CA ASN A 117 -10.53 22.46 -15.06
C ASN A 117 -11.18 23.38 -16.11
N THR A 118 -10.67 23.43 -17.34
CA THR A 118 -11.30 24.20 -18.43
C THR A 118 -12.63 23.60 -18.86
N MET A 119 -13.53 24.42 -19.39
CA MET A 119 -14.84 23.96 -19.83
C MET A 119 -14.71 22.93 -20.98
N VAL A 120 -13.78 23.15 -21.91
CA VAL A 120 -13.53 22.22 -23.02
C VAL A 120 -13.05 20.85 -22.53
N ALA A 121 -12.12 20.83 -21.58
CA ALA A 121 -11.59 19.59 -21.01
C ALA A 121 -12.66 18.82 -20.23
N LYS A 122 -13.54 19.51 -19.50
CA LYS A 122 -14.68 18.89 -18.80
C LYS A 122 -15.67 18.25 -19.77
N ILE A 123 -15.97 18.91 -20.88
CA ILE A 123 -16.82 18.33 -21.94
C ILE A 123 -16.15 17.11 -22.58
N ALA A 124 -14.83 17.11 -22.73
CA ALA A 124 -14.05 15.97 -23.21
C ALA A 124 -13.87 14.84 -22.18
N GLY A 125 -14.46 14.98 -20.97
CA GLY A 125 -14.42 13.95 -19.93
C GLY A 125 -13.13 13.90 -19.10
N LEU A 126 -12.24 14.90 -19.21
CA LEU A 126 -11.05 15.00 -18.37
C LEU A 126 -11.45 15.33 -16.93
N LYS A 127 -10.86 14.59 -15.98
CA LYS A 127 -11.07 14.78 -14.54
C LYS A 127 -9.79 15.31 -13.89
N PRO A 128 -9.89 16.30 -12.98
CA PRO A 128 -8.73 16.74 -12.21
C PRO A 128 -8.16 15.61 -11.35
N VAL A 129 -6.84 15.62 -11.15
CA VAL A 129 -6.13 14.75 -10.22
C VAL A 129 -6.10 15.43 -8.86
N ASN A 130 -6.84 14.89 -7.89
CA ASN A 130 -7.01 15.47 -6.55
C ASN A 130 -6.32 14.65 -5.45
N ILE A 131 -5.67 13.54 -5.79
CA ILE A 131 -4.98 12.70 -4.82
C ILE A 131 -3.50 13.07 -4.74
N SER A 132 -2.97 13.22 -3.54
CA SER A 132 -1.54 13.37 -3.35
C SER A 132 -0.80 12.06 -3.64
N LEU A 133 0.43 12.16 -4.14
CA LEU A 133 1.24 10.96 -4.39
C LEU A 133 1.54 10.21 -3.10
N GLU A 134 1.75 10.93 -1.99
CA GLU A 134 1.92 10.37 -0.65
C GLU A 134 0.70 9.55 -0.23
N GLU A 135 -0.51 10.10 -0.36
CA GLU A 135 -1.73 9.38 0.01
C GLU A 135 -1.93 8.13 -0.84
N TYR A 136 -1.75 8.25 -2.14
CA TYR A 136 -1.81 7.12 -3.07
C TYR A 136 -0.79 6.04 -2.72
N ALA A 137 0.49 6.41 -2.51
CA ALA A 137 1.55 5.48 -2.18
C ALA A 137 1.31 4.79 -0.83
N THR A 138 0.82 5.53 0.17
CA THR A 138 0.47 4.99 1.49
C THR A 138 -0.66 3.95 1.36
N GLN A 139 -1.72 4.24 0.61
CA GLN A 139 -2.81 3.30 0.38
C GLN A 139 -2.31 2.04 -0.33
N LYS A 140 -1.50 2.18 -1.38
CA LYS A 140 -0.95 1.04 -2.12
C LYS A 140 0.01 0.19 -1.31
N ALA A 141 0.83 0.82 -0.46
CA ALA A 141 1.69 0.10 0.47
C ALA A 141 0.87 -0.74 1.47
N LEU A 142 -0.22 -0.19 2.01
CA LEU A 142 -1.12 -0.91 2.91
C LEU A 142 -1.87 -2.05 2.19
N ASP A 143 -2.36 -1.80 0.97
CA ASP A 143 -3.02 -2.85 0.18
C ASP A 143 -2.05 -4.01 -0.09
N ALA A 144 -0.81 -3.72 -0.50
CA ALA A 144 0.21 -4.73 -0.74
C ALA A 144 0.58 -5.49 0.55
N LEU A 145 0.70 -4.80 1.69
CA LEU A 145 0.93 -5.43 2.99
C LEU A 145 -0.17 -6.44 3.31
N PHE A 146 -1.45 -6.05 3.20
CA PHE A 146 -2.55 -6.96 3.52
C PHE A 146 -2.72 -8.10 2.52
N VAL A 147 -2.33 -7.92 1.25
CA VAL A 147 -2.23 -9.04 0.29
C VAL A 147 -1.20 -10.05 0.77
N LYS A 148 -0.01 -9.61 1.19
CA LYS A 148 1.02 -10.51 1.71
C LYS A 148 0.61 -11.20 3.02
N VAL A 149 -0.04 -10.50 3.92
CA VAL A 149 -0.59 -11.10 5.15
C VAL A 149 -1.63 -12.18 4.81
N ALA A 150 -2.48 -11.95 3.82
CA ALA A 150 -3.48 -12.94 3.38
C ALA A 150 -2.85 -14.19 2.73
N GLU A 151 -1.80 -14.01 1.94
CA GLU A 151 -1.02 -15.10 1.34
C GLU A 151 -0.41 -15.99 2.43
N GLU A 152 0.23 -15.39 3.44
CA GLU A 152 0.82 -16.10 4.58
C GLU A 152 -0.25 -16.78 5.45
N GLU A 153 -1.37 -16.10 5.73
CA GLU A 153 -2.48 -16.70 6.46
C GLU A 153 -3.00 -17.95 5.75
N LYS A 154 -3.22 -17.85 4.44
CA LYS A 154 -3.68 -18.97 3.62
C LYS A 154 -2.68 -20.14 3.68
N ALA A 155 -1.38 -19.86 3.52
CA ALA A 155 -0.34 -20.88 3.61
C ALA A 155 -0.36 -21.59 4.98
N ILE A 156 -0.43 -20.84 6.10
CA ILE A 156 -0.50 -21.41 7.46
C ILE A 156 -1.74 -22.29 7.63
N ARG A 157 -2.88 -21.92 7.04
CA ARG A 157 -4.12 -22.68 7.14
C ARG A 157 -4.08 -24.00 6.37
N THR A 158 -3.49 -23.98 5.17
CA THR A 158 -3.59 -25.08 4.20
C THR A 158 -2.37 -25.98 4.14
N ASP A 159 -1.18 -25.46 4.52
CA ASP A 159 0.09 -26.20 4.46
C ASP A 159 0.69 -26.36 5.86
N PRO A 160 0.76 -27.61 6.39
CA PRO A 160 1.43 -27.87 7.66
C PRO A 160 2.91 -27.44 7.72
N VAL A 161 3.61 -27.39 6.56
CA VAL A 161 5.02 -26.98 6.49
C VAL A 161 5.17 -25.47 6.74
N ALA A 162 4.19 -24.67 6.35
CA ALA A 162 4.17 -23.23 6.62
C ALA A 162 3.98 -22.89 8.11
N ARG A 163 3.61 -23.84 8.94
CA ARG A 163 3.47 -23.70 10.39
C ARG A 163 4.81 -23.83 11.10
N ILE A 164 5.63 -22.79 10.98
CA ILE A 164 7.04 -22.76 11.37
C ILE A 164 7.33 -22.89 12.88
N ASN A 165 6.31 -22.83 13.74
CA ASN A 165 6.46 -22.95 15.19
C ASN A 165 5.35 -23.80 15.82
N GLU A 166 5.60 -24.27 17.06
CA GLU A 166 4.69 -25.17 17.76
C GLU A 166 3.31 -24.55 18.06
N ILE A 167 3.22 -23.23 18.21
CA ILE A 167 1.94 -22.55 18.44
C ILE A 167 1.08 -22.67 17.19
N LEU A 168 1.64 -22.34 16.02
CA LEU A 168 0.94 -22.45 14.74
C LEU A 168 0.52 -23.89 14.45
N LYS A 169 1.40 -24.88 14.68
CA LYS A 169 1.08 -26.30 14.53
C LYS A 169 -0.08 -26.72 15.42
N ARG A 170 -0.04 -26.34 16.69
CA ARG A 170 -1.09 -26.71 17.66
C ARG A 170 -2.42 -26.04 17.39
N VAL A 171 -2.42 -24.75 17.02
CA VAL A 171 -3.63 -23.98 16.78
C VAL A 171 -4.25 -24.38 15.43
N PHE A 172 -3.50 -24.23 14.33
CA PHE A 172 -4.02 -24.50 13.00
C PHE A 172 -4.09 -25.98 12.63
N GLY A 173 -3.36 -26.87 13.34
CA GLY A 173 -3.53 -28.31 13.23
C GLY A 173 -4.91 -28.83 13.64
N GLN A 174 -5.72 -28.00 14.31
CA GLN A 174 -7.12 -28.34 14.59
C GLN A 174 -7.97 -28.32 13.31
N LEU A 175 -7.55 -27.58 12.27
CA LEU A 175 -8.24 -27.53 10.98
C LEU A 175 -8.02 -28.79 10.12
N ASP A 176 -6.96 -29.56 10.41
CA ASP A 176 -6.60 -30.78 9.67
C ASP A 176 -7.46 -31.98 10.09
N LYS A 177 -8.24 -31.85 11.15
CA LYS A 177 -9.05 -32.94 11.74
C LYS A 177 -10.48 -33.03 11.18
N LYS A 178 -10.74 -32.37 10.05
CA LYS A 178 -12.05 -32.44 9.37
C LYS A 178 -12.09 -33.55 8.31
#